data_5b8ea019335f7517a863db327a87a5aa
#
_entry.id   5b8ea019335f7517a863db327a87a5aa
#
_cell.length_a   1.000
_cell.length_b   1.000
_cell.length_c   1.000
_cell.angle_alpha   90.00
_cell.angle_beta   90.00
_cell.angle_gamma   90.00
#
_symmetry.space_group_name_H-M   'P 1'
#
loop_
_entity.id
_entity.type
_entity.pdbx_description
1 polymer ?
#
loop_
_entity_poly.entity_id
_entity_poly.type
_entity_poly.pdbx_seq_one_letter_code
_entity_poly.pdbx_strand_id
1 'polypeptide(L)'
;MERETMEYDVVIVGGGPSGLAAAIKFAQLNQENGTDYSICLLEKGSEIGAHILSGNVFQTTALDELIPNWKDLNAPLNVPVKKDKLIFLFEKFGISIPAFVMPPMNNHGNYVISLGNLCRWLAEQAENLGVEIFPGFPASKLIYEDDKVVGVQTGDMGIDANGELKPGNEPGIEIRAKHTVLGEGCRGHLGKEIINKYNLSAGKDPQHYGIGFKEVWKLDKDKHEEGLVVHTNGWPTPWDTPSGSYFYHGENGEAYIGYVIPLDYKNPHLSPFDEFQKWKTHPSIKKYLEGAERISYGARALIKGGLQSLPKMEFPGGLLIGDNAGTLNFSKIKGSHTAMKSGSIAGEHIFESLHNEISTDITFDQKLMILGFIKNYINLETLDHFFINSVH
;
A
#
# COMPACT_ATOMS: atom_id res chain seq x y z
N MET A 1 28.89 9.98 -18.11
CA MET A 1 29.06 8.53 -17.94
C MET A 1 28.04 7.92 -18.90
N GLU A 2 28.47 7.07 -19.81
CA GLU A 2 27.57 6.33 -20.70
C GLU A 2 26.82 5.28 -19.86
N ARG A 3 25.48 5.20 -20.02
CA ARG A 3 24.62 4.30 -19.25
C ARG A 3 24.04 3.26 -20.19
N GLU A 4 23.90 2.06 -19.71
CA GLU A 4 23.12 1.04 -20.41
C GLU A 4 21.67 1.49 -20.48
N THR A 5 21.03 1.27 -21.63
CA THR A 5 19.63 1.64 -21.88
C THR A 5 18.83 0.40 -22.24
N MET A 6 17.72 0.21 -21.58
CA MET A 6 16.71 -0.82 -21.89
C MET A 6 15.41 -0.13 -22.34
N GLU A 7 14.72 -0.73 -23.28
CA GLU A 7 13.45 -0.21 -23.80
C GLU A 7 12.29 -1.16 -23.49
N TYR A 8 11.19 -0.61 -22.98
CA TYR A 8 9.96 -1.33 -22.69
C TYR A 8 8.75 -0.53 -23.19
N ASP A 9 7.61 -1.18 -23.36
CA ASP A 9 6.35 -0.46 -23.56
C ASP A 9 5.86 0.15 -22.23
N VAL A 10 6.02 -0.59 -21.11
CA VAL A 10 5.59 -0.16 -19.79
C VAL A 10 6.67 -0.43 -18.74
N VAL A 11 7.00 0.59 -17.96
CA VAL A 11 7.79 0.43 -16.73
C VAL A 11 6.95 0.74 -15.50
N ILE A 12 6.96 -0.18 -14.53
CA ILE A 12 6.27 -0.03 -13.23
C ILE A 12 7.30 0.13 -12.12
N VAL A 13 7.17 1.15 -11.30
CA VAL A 13 8.04 1.41 -10.15
C VAL A 13 7.32 1.03 -8.86
N GLY A 14 7.80 -0.02 -8.21
CA GLY A 14 7.32 -0.53 -6.92
C GLY A 14 6.58 -1.87 -7.02
N GLY A 15 7.19 -2.91 -6.42
CA GLY A 15 6.69 -4.29 -6.32
C GLY A 15 5.69 -4.50 -5.16
N GLY A 16 4.89 -3.48 -4.86
CA GLY A 16 3.79 -3.57 -3.90
C GLY A 16 2.48 -4.03 -4.55
N PRO A 17 1.38 -4.12 -3.77
CA PRO A 17 0.09 -4.61 -4.27
C PRO A 17 -0.43 -3.87 -5.50
N SER A 18 -0.20 -2.55 -5.61
CA SER A 18 -0.67 -1.77 -6.75
C SER A 18 0.13 -2.04 -8.02
N GLY A 19 1.48 -2.04 -7.92
CA GLY A 19 2.34 -2.30 -9.08
C GLY A 19 2.18 -3.70 -9.63
N LEU A 20 2.14 -4.70 -8.73
CA LEU A 20 1.90 -6.10 -9.13
C LEU A 20 0.51 -6.29 -9.77
N ALA A 21 -0.53 -5.64 -9.23
CA ALA A 21 -1.86 -5.72 -9.84
C ALA A 21 -1.92 -5.05 -11.22
N ALA A 22 -1.19 -3.94 -11.43
CA ALA A 22 -1.07 -3.29 -12.73
C ALA A 22 -0.35 -4.21 -13.74
N ALA A 23 0.77 -4.79 -13.32
CA ALA A 23 1.56 -5.72 -14.13
C ALA A 23 0.75 -6.95 -14.57
N ILE A 24 0.08 -7.61 -13.61
CA ILE A 24 -0.75 -8.80 -13.86
C ILE A 24 -1.87 -8.45 -14.83
N LYS A 25 -2.63 -7.38 -14.57
CA LYS A 25 -3.77 -7.04 -15.43
C LYS A 25 -3.34 -6.70 -16.85
N PHE A 26 -2.25 -5.94 -17.01
CA PHE A 26 -1.69 -5.63 -18.32
C PHE A 26 -1.25 -6.90 -19.05
N ALA A 27 -0.51 -7.80 -18.39
CA ALA A 27 -0.03 -9.03 -18.97
C ALA A 27 -1.17 -10.02 -19.32
N GLN A 28 -2.24 -10.07 -18.51
CA GLN A 28 -3.45 -10.83 -18.86
C GLN A 28 -4.05 -10.34 -20.18
N LEU A 29 -4.20 -9.02 -20.34
CA LEU A 29 -4.74 -8.42 -21.56
C LEU A 29 -3.83 -8.66 -22.77
N ASN A 30 -2.49 -8.66 -22.58
CA ASN A 30 -1.55 -9.07 -23.61
C ASN A 30 -1.85 -10.48 -24.12
N GLN A 31 -2.01 -11.44 -23.20
CA GLN A 31 -2.31 -12.83 -23.56
C GLN A 31 -3.69 -12.97 -24.22
N GLU A 32 -4.71 -12.31 -23.68
CA GLU A 32 -6.08 -12.36 -24.18
C GLU A 32 -6.20 -11.82 -25.62
N ASN A 33 -5.39 -10.81 -25.96
CA ASN A 33 -5.43 -10.15 -27.27
C ASN A 33 -4.32 -10.61 -28.24
N GLY A 34 -3.44 -11.52 -27.80
CA GLY A 34 -2.32 -12.01 -28.61
C GLY A 34 -1.30 -10.94 -28.98
N THR A 35 -1.11 -9.94 -28.09
CA THR A 35 -0.08 -8.89 -28.23
C THR A 35 1.17 -9.27 -27.43
N ASP A 36 2.31 -8.62 -27.74
CA ASP A 36 3.62 -8.88 -27.17
C ASP A 36 4.26 -7.63 -26.54
N TYR A 37 3.44 -6.70 -26.04
CA TYR A 37 3.96 -5.50 -25.37
C TYR A 37 4.85 -5.87 -24.19
N SER A 38 6.04 -5.28 -24.15
CA SER A 38 7.04 -5.52 -23.11
C SER A 38 6.73 -4.74 -21.85
N ILE A 39 6.86 -5.40 -20.69
CA ILE A 39 6.59 -4.80 -19.38
C ILE A 39 7.65 -5.20 -18.36
N CYS A 40 8.18 -4.23 -17.64
CA CYS A 40 9.04 -4.51 -16.50
C CYS A 40 8.55 -3.82 -15.22
N LEU A 41 8.92 -4.43 -14.09
CA LEU A 41 8.63 -3.92 -12.75
C LEU A 41 9.91 -3.82 -11.94
N LEU A 42 10.19 -2.62 -11.41
CA LEU A 42 11.32 -2.35 -10.55
C LEU A 42 10.92 -2.38 -9.08
N GLU A 43 11.70 -3.06 -8.26
CA GLU A 43 11.57 -3.05 -6.80
C GLU A 43 12.91 -2.71 -6.16
N LYS A 44 12.92 -1.77 -5.20
CA LYS A 44 14.12 -1.36 -4.47
C LYS A 44 14.61 -2.40 -3.46
N GLY A 45 13.72 -3.23 -2.96
CA GLY A 45 14.04 -4.32 -2.05
C GLY A 45 14.82 -5.42 -2.76
N SER A 46 15.67 -6.15 -2.03
CA SER A 46 16.44 -7.28 -2.55
C SER A 46 15.57 -8.41 -3.10
N GLU A 47 14.31 -8.45 -2.70
CA GLU A 47 13.26 -9.34 -3.18
C GLU A 47 11.90 -8.66 -3.03
N ILE A 48 10.90 -9.13 -3.76
CA ILE A 48 9.51 -8.66 -3.60
C ILE A 48 9.05 -8.95 -2.17
N GLY A 49 8.45 -7.95 -1.52
CA GLY A 49 7.94 -8.08 -0.15
C GLY A 49 8.96 -7.84 0.96
N ALA A 50 10.27 -7.73 0.67
CA ALA A 50 11.31 -7.51 1.69
C ALA A 50 11.07 -6.29 2.58
N HIS A 51 10.51 -5.22 2.02
CA HIS A 51 10.19 -3.99 2.76
C HIS A 51 8.76 -3.95 3.28
N ILE A 52 8.01 -5.06 3.21
CA ILE A 52 6.63 -5.14 3.67
C ILE A 52 6.60 -5.93 4.98
N LEU A 53 6.54 -5.23 6.10
CA LEU A 53 6.31 -5.85 7.39
C LEU A 53 4.85 -6.30 7.48
N SER A 54 4.64 -7.56 7.78
CA SER A 54 3.35 -8.22 7.82
C SER A 54 2.35 -7.61 8.79
N GLY A 55 1.12 -8.07 8.70
CA GLY A 55 0.01 -7.72 9.56
C GLY A 55 -1.04 -6.92 8.85
N ASN A 56 -1.86 -7.63 8.07
CA ASN A 56 -2.97 -7.03 7.34
C ASN A 56 -4.24 -7.88 7.51
N VAL A 57 -5.36 -7.22 7.75
CA VAL A 57 -6.66 -7.80 7.45
C VAL A 57 -6.99 -7.43 6.01
N PHE A 58 -7.01 -8.43 5.17
CA PHE A 58 -7.12 -8.29 3.73
C PHE A 58 -8.54 -8.54 3.25
N GLN A 59 -9.09 -7.59 2.49
CA GLN A 59 -10.36 -7.72 1.79
C GLN A 59 -10.07 -8.23 0.37
N THR A 60 -10.69 -9.34 -0.01
CA THR A 60 -10.35 -10.06 -1.26
C THR A 60 -10.91 -9.45 -2.53
N THR A 61 -11.85 -8.52 -2.47
CA THR A 61 -12.61 -8.02 -3.63
C THR A 61 -11.75 -7.68 -4.86
N ALA A 62 -10.64 -6.98 -4.67
CA ALA A 62 -9.75 -6.64 -5.78
C ALA A 62 -8.96 -7.86 -6.30
N LEU A 63 -8.64 -8.82 -5.43
CA LEU A 63 -8.01 -10.08 -5.80
C LEU A 63 -9.00 -10.99 -6.53
N ASP A 64 -10.26 -11.06 -6.06
CA ASP A 64 -11.33 -11.83 -6.70
C ASP A 64 -11.58 -11.36 -8.14
N GLU A 65 -11.47 -10.04 -8.39
CA GLU A 65 -11.60 -9.45 -9.72
C GLU A 65 -10.35 -9.69 -10.61
N LEU A 66 -9.15 -9.63 -10.03
CA LEU A 66 -7.89 -9.73 -10.76
C LEU A 66 -7.52 -11.18 -11.09
N ILE A 67 -7.66 -12.08 -10.12
CA ILE A 67 -7.33 -13.51 -10.22
C ILE A 67 -8.47 -14.31 -9.57
N PRO A 68 -9.59 -14.55 -10.27
CA PRO A 68 -10.78 -15.19 -9.69
C PRO A 68 -10.52 -16.58 -9.10
N ASN A 69 -9.57 -17.31 -9.66
CA ASN A 69 -9.17 -18.66 -9.23
C ASN A 69 -7.99 -18.68 -8.23
N TRP A 70 -7.76 -17.58 -7.50
CA TRP A 70 -6.63 -17.45 -6.56
C TRP A 70 -6.57 -18.59 -5.51
N LYS A 71 -7.71 -19.17 -5.15
CA LYS A 71 -7.78 -20.30 -4.23
C LYS A 71 -7.14 -21.57 -4.81
N ASP A 72 -7.41 -21.83 -6.09
CA ASP A 72 -6.87 -23.00 -6.79
C ASP A 72 -5.36 -22.82 -7.07
N LEU A 73 -4.89 -21.56 -7.12
CA LEU A 73 -3.49 -21.19 -7.28
C LEU A 73 -2.75 -21.06 -5.94
N ASN A 74 -3.34 -21.51 -4.84
CA ASN A 74 -2.74 -21.52 -3.50
C ASN A 74 -2.25 -20.14 -3.03
N ALA A 75 -3.03 -19.08 -3.27
CA ALA A 75 -2.74 -17.78 -2.68
C ALA A 75 -2.63 -17.87 -1.15
N PRO A 76 -1.69 -17.15 -0.51
CA PRO A 76 -1.41 -17.29 0.92
C PRO A 76 -2.47 -16.59 1.82
N LEU A 77 -3.73 -16.94 1.62
CA LEU A 77 -4.89 -16.46 2.38
C LEU A 77 -5.44 -17.61 3.24
N ASN A 78 -4.68 -18.05 4.24
CA ASN A 78 -4.95 -19.26 5.01
C ASN A 78 -5.83 -19.01 6.26
N VAL A 79 -5.90 -17.76 6.75
CA VAL A 79 -6.53 -17.43 8.04
C VAL A 79 -7.76 -16.54 7.83
N PRO A 80 -8.96 -17.10 7.64
CA PRO A 80 -10.18 -16.28 7.59
C PRO A 80 -10.43 -15.62 8.95
N VAL A 81 -10.98 -14.42 8.94
CA VAL A 81 -11.40 -13.75 10.18
C VAL A 81 -12.57 -14.51 10.80
N LYS A 82 -12.36 -15.04 12.00
CA LYS A 82 -13.34 -15.81 12.77
C LYS A 82 -14.04 -14.98 13.84
N LYS A 83 -13.30 -14.04 14.44
CA LYS A 83 -13.81 -13.13 15.47
C LYS A 83 -13.27 -11.72 15.23
N ASP A 84 -14.13 -10.74 15.42
CA ASP A 84 -13.80 -9.32 15.27
C ASP A 84 -14.21 -8.56 16.53
N LYS A 85 -13.28 -7.81 17.11
CA LYS A 85 -13.49 -7.05 18.36
C LYS A 85 -13.02 -5.62 18.16
N LEU A 86 -13.87 -4.68 18.51
CA LEU A 86 -13.51 -3.27 18.67
C LEU A 86 -13.57 -2.92 20.14
N ILE A 87 -12.48 -2.38 20.70
CA ILE A 87 -12.36 -2.06 22.11
C ILE A 87 -11.97 -0.59 22.26
N PHE A 88 -12.76 0.17 22.99
CA PHE A 88 -12.37 1.50 23.42
C PHE A 88 -11.60 1.40 24.75
N LEU A 89 -10.34 1.88 24.73
CA LEU A 89 -9.43 1.78 25.88
C LEU A 89 -9.48 3.05 26.75
N PHE A 90 -9.66 2.84 28.04
CA PHE A 90 -9.36 3.78 29.11
C PHE A 90 -8.06 3.31 29.78
N GLU A 91 -7.46 4.12 30.60
CA GLU A 91 -6.14 3.80 31.19
C GLU A 91 -6.03 2.43 31.89
N LYS A 92 -7.10 1.93 32.50
CA LYS A 92 -7.07 0.68 33.29
C LYS A 92 -8.00 -0.40 32.80
N PHE A 93 -8.92 -0.09 31.88
CA PHE A 93 -9.92 -1.03 31.38
C PHE A 93 -10.32 -0.68 29.94
N GLY A 94 -10.92 -1.63 29.25
CA GLY A 94 -11.47 -1.43 27.92
C GLY A 94 -12.94 -1.81 27.84
N ILE A 95 -13.71 -1.09 27.03
CA ILE A 95 -15.12 -1.36 26.73
C ILE A 95 -15.22 -1.89 25.33
N SER A 96 -15.80 -3.09 25.16
CA SER A 96 -16.05 -3.65 23.82
C SER A 96 -17.22 -2.93 23.17
N ILE A 97 -16.99 -2.48 21.93
CA ILE A 97 -18.00 -1.84 21.08
C ILE A 97 -18.56 -2.91 20.14
N PRO A 98 -19.88 -3.09 20.12
CA PRO A 98 -20.50 -4.05 19.19
C PRO A 98 -20.23 -3.69 17.72
N ALA A 99 -19.92 -4.67 16.87
CA ALA A 99 -19.53 -4.47 15.47
C ALA A 99 -20.61 -3.74 14.63
N PHE A 100 -21.89 -3.88 14.98
CA PHE A 100 -22.98 -3.20 14.28
C PHE A 100 -22.98 -1.66 14.46
N VAL A 101 -22.26 -1.14 15.46
CA VAL A 101 -22.12 0.31 15.67
C VAL A 101 -21.17 0.94 14.65
N MET A 102 -20.22 0.16 14.14
CA MET A 102 -19.23 0.64 13.14
C MET A 102 -19.14 -0.33 11.95
N PRO A 103 -20.16 -0.40 11.09
CA PRO A 103 -20.22 -1.34 9.96
C PRO A 103 -18.99 -1.33 9.03
N PRO A 104 -18.35 -0.18 8.72
CA PRO A 104 -17.17 -0.16 7.86
C PRO A 104 -15.98 -0.93 8.42
N MET A 105 -15.90 -1.09 9.74
CA MET A 105 -14.82 -1.82 10.43
C MET A 105 -15.08 -3.32 10.55
N ASN A 106 -16.23 -3.81 10.09
CA ASN A 106 -16.53 -5.25 10.09
C ASN A 106 -15.56 -5.99 9.19
N ASN A 107 -14.93 -7.03 9.74
CA ASN A 107 -13.94 -7.85 9.04
C ASN A 107 -14.44 -9.24 8.64
N HIS A 108 -15.71 -9.52 8.80
CA HIS A 108 -16.28 -10.79 8.36
C HIS A 108 -16.08 -11.01 6.86
N GLY A 109 -15.59 -12.19 6.47
CA GLY A 109 -15.25 -12.52 5.09
C GLY A 109 -13.85 -12.06 4.63
N ASN A 110 -13.11 -11.35 5.48
CA ASN A 110 -11.73 -10.97 5.23
C ASN A 110 -10.76 -12.02 5.78
N TYR A 111 -9.47 -11.86 5.47
CA TYR A 111 -8.39 -12.77 5.89
C TYR A 111 -7.30 -12.02 6.65
N VAL A 112 -6.74 -12.64 7.67
CA VAL A 112 -5.49 -12.19 8.29
C VAL A 112 -4.34 -12.78 7.49
N ILE A 113 -3.50 -11.94 6.90
CA ILE A 113 -2.44 -12.38 5.99
C ILE A 113 -1.10 -11.72 6.30
N SER A 114 -0.02 -12.33 5.81
CA SER A 114 1.24 -11.65 5.53
C SER A 114 1.16 -10.96 4.17
N LEU A 115 1.14 -9.62 4.16
CA LEU A 115 1.11 -8.86 2.91
C LEU A 115 2.39 -9.08 2.08
N GLY A 116 3.54 -9.30 2.73
CA GLY A 116 4.78 -9.65 2.06
C GLY A 116 4.66 -10.95 1.28
N ASN A 117 4.08 -11.99 1.91
CA ASN A 117 3.85 -13.28 1.25
C ASN A 117 2.86 -13.17 0.08
N LEU A 118 1.80 -12.37 0.26
CA LEU A 118 0.87 -12.10 -0.84
C LEU A 118 1.57 -11.42 -2.02
N CYS A 119 2.45 -10.44 -1.77
CA CYS A 119 3.19 -9.78 -2.85
C CYS A 119 4.16 -10.73 -3.54
N ARG A 120 4.85 -11.64 -2.83
CA ARG A 120 5.69 -12.67 -3.45
C ARG A 120 4.88 -13.57 -4.37
N TRP A 121 3.74 -14.05 -3.89
CA TRP A 121 2.84 -14.87 -4.70
C TRP A 121 2.29 -14.11 -5.92
N LEU A 122 1.92 -12.83 -5.78
CA LEU A 122 1.51 -11.99 -6.91
C LEU A 122 2.65 -11.80 -7.93
N ALA A 123 3.90 -11.68 -7.46
CA ALA A 123 5.06 -11.59 -8.34
C ALA A 123 5.25 -12.87 -9.17
N GLU A 124 5.12 -14.04 -8.54
CA GLU A 124 5.13 -15.33 -9.24
C GLU A 124 4.02 -15.39 -10.32
N GLN A 125 2.82 -14.89 -10.01
CA GLN A 125 1.75 -14.83 -11.01
C GLN A 125 2.10 -13.87 -12.17
N ALA A 126 2.70 -12.72 -11.87
CA ALA A 126 3.14 -11.75 -12.89
C ALA A 126 4.25 -12.34 -13.79
N GLU A 127 5.26 -12.97 -13.22
CA GLU A 127 6.35 -13.63 -13.95
C GLU A 127 5.82 -14.76 -14.85
N ASN A 128 4.86 -15.57 -14.36
CA ASN A 128 4.20 -16.61 -15.17
C ASN A 128 3.44 -16.04 -16.37
N LEU A 129 3.06 -14.77 -16.34
CA LEU A 129 2.43 -14.04 -17.45
C LEU A 129 3.44 -13.30 -18.35
N GLY A 130 4.75 -13.43 -18.07
CA GLY A 130 5.82 -12.83 -18.87
C GLY A 130 6.26 -11.43 -18.41
N VAL A 131 5.89 -10.99 -17.23
CA VAL A 131 6.39 -9.72 -16.65
C VAL A 131 7.83 -9.90 -16.18
N GLU A 132 8.71 -9.00 -16.60
CA GLU A 132 10.09 -8.96 -16.11
C GLU A 132 10.16 -8.20 -14.78
N ILE A 133 10.57 -8.86 -13.69
CA ILE A 133 10.68 -8.25 -12.36
C ILE A 133 12.15 -8.09 -11.97
N PHE A 134 12.54 -6.87 -11.62
CA PHE A 134 13.90 -6.51 -11.23
C PHE A 134 13.95 -6.09 -9.75
N PRO A 135 14.12 -7.02 -8.81
CA PRO A 135 14.37 -6.70 -7.41
C PRO A 135 15.82 -6.19 -7.23
N GLY A 136 16.01 -5.28 -6.27
CA GLY A 136 17.31 -4.64 -6.02
C GLY A 136 17.60 -3.43 -6.91
N PHE A 137 16.69 -3.04 -7.82
CA PHE A 137 16.84 -1.91 -8.72
C PHE A 137 15.94 -0.72 -8.32
N PRO A 138 16.42 0.18 -7.47
CA PRO A 138 15.65 1.37 -7.10
C PRO A 138 15.60 2.38 -8.26
N ALA A 139 14.40 2.74 -8.72
CA ALA A 139 14.25 3.89 -9.59
C ALA A 139 14.62 5.18 -8.82
N SER A 140 15.59 5.94 -9.32
CA SER A 140 16.16 7.10 -8.62
C SER A 140 15.78 8.44 -9.26
N LYS A 141 15.55 8.46 -10.58
CA LYS A 141 15.21 9.66 -11.34
C LYS A 141 14.21 9.34 -12.43
N LEU A 142 13.42 10.33 -12.81
CA LEU A 142 12.59 10.29 -14.01
C LEU A 142 13.38 10.76 -15.23
N ILE A 143 13.11 10.18 -16.38
CA ILE A 143 13.65 10.62 -17.67
C ILE A 143 12.54 11.41 -18.38
N TYR A 144 12.89 12.60 -18.87
CA TYR A 144 11.94 13.50 -19.54
C TYR A 144 12.37 13.77 -20.98
N GLU A 145 11.40 13.82 -21.89
CA GLU A 145 11.50 14.36 -23.23
C GLU A 145 10.29 15.27 -23.50
N ASP A 146 10.52 16.49 -23.97
CA ASP A 146 9.47 17.47 -24.26
C ASP A 146 8.40 17.62 -23.17
N ASP A 147 8.84 17.67 -21.91
CA ASP A 147 7.98 17.73 -20.72
C ASP A 147 7.10 16.49 -20.46
N LYS A 148 7.36 15.39 -21.15
CA LYS A 148 6.73 14.09 -20.93
C LYS A 148 7.70 13.13 -20.24
N VAL A 149 7.22 12.32 -19.31
CA VAL A 149 8.02 11.22 -18.74
C VAL A 149 8.13 10.11 -19.77
N VAL A 150 9.37 9.68 -20.04
CA VAL A 150 9.68 8.63 -21.01
C VAL A 150 10.46 7.47 -20.38
N GLY A 151 10.41 7.34 -19.07
CA GLY A 151 11.08 6.26 -18.34
C GLY A 151 11.69 6.69 -17.02
N VAL A 152 12.53 5.83 -16.48
CA VAL A 152 13.22 6.02 -15.20
C VAL A 152 14.69 5.59 -15.30
N GLN A 153 15.53 6.22 -14.50
CA GLN A 153 16.92 5.82 -14.27
C GLN A 153 17.02 5.13 -12.92
N THR A 154 17.71 4.01 -12.84
CA THR A 154 18.02 3.34 -11.56
C THR A 154 19.16 4.05 -10.84
N GLY A 155 19.33 3.76 -9.56
CA GLY A 155 20.39 4.36 -8.74
C GLY A 155 21.77 3.88 -9.14
N ASP A 156 22.76 4.79 -9.12
CA ASP A 156 24.17 4.43 -9.26
C ASP A 156 24.66 3.69 -7.99
N MET A 157 25.42 2.63 -8.17
CA MET A 157 26.00 1.86 -7.07
C MET A 157 27.48 2.25 -6.87
N GLY A 158 27.99 2.13 -5.64
CA GLY A 158 29.40 2.44 -5.37
C GLY A 158 29.74 3.93 -5.38
N ILE A 159 28.82 4.79 -4.95
CA ILE A 159 29.06 6.22 -4.69
C ILE A 159 29.38 6.44 -3.21
N ASP A 160 30.31 7.33 -2.90
CA ASP A 160 30.61 7.72 -1.52
C ASP A 160 29.66 8.81 -1.00
N ALA A 161 29.84 9.21 0.26
CA ALA A 161 29.01 10.23 0.91
C ALA A 161 29.13 11.64 0.28
N ASN A 162 30.17 11.89 -0.50
CA ASN A 162 30.43 13.15 -1.20
C ASN A 162 29.91 13.12 -2.64
N GLY A 163 29.37 11.96 -3.09
CA GLY A 163 28.91 11.76 -4.47
C GLY A 163 30.02 11.34 -5.43
N GLU A 164 31.21 10.99 -4.94
CA GLU A 164 32.33 10.52 -5.75
C GLU A 164 32.27 9.01 -5.99
N LEU A 165 32.73 8.61 -7.18
CA LEU A 165 32.71 7.21 -7.59
C LEU A 165 33.81 6.42 -6.87
N LYS A 166 33.45 5.32 -6.22
CA LYS A 166 34.38 4.35 -5.66
C LYS A 166 34.93 3.41 -6.74
N PRO A 167 36.08 2.76 -6.52
CA PRO A 167 36.54 1.68 -7.37
C PRO A 167 35.49 0.56 -7.43
N GLY A 168 35.10 0.13 -8.64
CA GLY A 168 34.04 -0.85 -8.84
C GLY A 168 32.61 -0.27 -8.78
N ASN A 169 32.45 1.04 -8.98
CA ASN A 169 31.15 1.63 -9.14
C ASN A 169 30.43 1.06 -10.37
N GLU A 170 29.11 0.90 -10.24
CA GLU A 170 28.24 0.50 -11.33
C GLU A 170 27.23 1.63 -11.59
N PRO A 171 27.24 2.22 -12.81
CA PRO A 171 26.25 3.23 -13.19
C PRO A 171 24.85 2.61 -13.21
N GLY A 172 23.86 3.37 -12.76
CA GLY A 172 22.48 2.96 -12.94
C GLY A 172 22.09 2.89 -14.42
N ILE A 173 21.10 2.05 -14.72
CA ILE A 173 20.57 1.81 -16.06
C ILE A 173 19.47 2.83 -16.37
N GLU A 174 19.35 3.25 -17.61
CA GLU A 174 18.18 3.97 -18.10
C GLU A 174 17.15 2.98 -18.64
N ILE A 175 15.93 3.02 -18.10
CA ILE A 175 14.81 2.21 -18.58
C ILE A 175 13.82 3.16 -19.23
N ARG A 176 13.77 3.12 -20.57
CA ARG A 176 12.87 3.93 -21.36
C ARG A 176 11.56 3.20 -21.59
N ALA A 177 10.45 3.91 -21.53
CA ALA A 177 9.13 3.31 -21.70
C ALA A 177 8.12 4.29 -22.28
N LYS A 178 7.13 3.77 -23.03
CA LYS A 178 6.00 4.57 -23.53
C LYS A 178 5.12 5.07 -22.39
N HIS A 179 4.96 4.23 -21.34
CA HIS A 179 4.22 4.54 -20.13
C HIS A 179 5.01 4.21 -18.86
N THR A 180 5.01 5.12 -17.90
CA THR A 180 5.66 4.97 -16.57
C THR A 180 4.60 4.95 -15.48
N VAL A 181 4.54 3.87 -14.70
CA VAL A 181 3.59 3.71 -13.59
C VAL A 181 4.32 3.85 -12.26
N LEU A 182 3.89 4.79 -11.43
CA LEU A 182 4.50 5.04 -10.13
C LEU A 182 3.64 4.45 -9.00
N GLY A 183 4.08 3.33 -8.44
CA GLY A 183 3.48 2.61 -7.31
C GLY A 183 4.37 2.56 -6.08
N GLU A 184 5.13 3.63 -5.80
CA GLU A 184 6.17 3.69 -4.76
C GLU A 184 5.63 3.70 -3.31
N GLY A 185 4.32 3.78 -3.14
CA GLY A 185 3.67 3.89 -1.82
C GLY A 185 3.68 5.30 -1.25
N CYS A 186 3.31 5.43 0.01
CA CYS A 186 2.98 6.68 0.71
C CYS A 186 4.01 7.83 0.57
N ARG A 187 5.28 7.54 0.43
CA ARG A 187 6.36 8.55 0.43
C ARG A 187 7.30 8.39 -0.76
N GLY A 188 6.77 7.92 -1.88
CA GLY A 188 7.53 7.83 -3.12
C GLY A 188 8.14 9.18 -3.52
N HIS A 189 9.41 9.21 -3.86
CA HIS A 189 10.08 10.48 -4.20
C HIS A 189 9.79 10.91 -5.64
N LEU A 190 9.67 9.96 -6.57
CA LEU A 190 9.29 10.25 -7.95
C LEU A 190 7.85 10.73 -8.04
N GLY A 191 6.93 10.10 -7.30
CA GLY A 191 5.55 10.56 -7.22
C GLY A 191 5.41 11.97 -6.69
N LYS A 192 6.21 12.37 -5.67
CA LYS A 192 6.24 13.75 -5.19
C LYS A 192 6.76 14.73 -6.23
N GLU A 193 7.80 14.34 -6.97
CA GLU A 193 8.33 15.15 -8.06
C GLU A 193 7.24 15.41 -9.09
N ILE A 194 6.53 14.37 -9.54
CA ILE A 194 5.44 14.45 -10.52
C ILE A 194 4.28 15.31 -10.01
N ILE A 195 3.82 15.07 -8.78
CA ILE A 195 2.72 15.84 -8.18
C ILE A 195 3.05 17.33 -8.17
N ASN A 196 4.28 17.70 -7.81
CA ASN A 196 4.72 19.09 -7.78
C ASN A 196 4.91 19.65 -9.19
N LYS A 197 5.62 18.94 -10.09
CA LYS A 197 5.93 19.39 -11.44
C LYS A 197 4.69 19.71 -12.25
N TYR A 198 3.70 18.82 -12.21
CA TYR A 198 2.46 18.98 -12.98
C TYR A 198 1.30 19.55 -12.16
N ASN A 199 1.56 20.01 -10.92
CA ASN A 199 0.55 20.57 -10.03
C ASN A 199 -0.72 19.70 -9.89
N LEU A 200 -0.52 18.39 -9.74
CA LEU A 200 -1.62 17.41 -9.76
C LEU A 200 -2.58 17.54 -8.56
N SER A 201 -2.15 18.20 -7.48
CA SER A 201 -2.98 18.49 -6.30
C SER A 201 -3.72 19.82 -6.38
N ALA A 202 -3.75 20.49 -7.55
CA ALA A 202 -4.47 21.76 -7.70
C ALA A 202 -5.95 21.60 -7.34
N GLY A 203 -6.44 22.45 -6.41
CA GLY A 203 -7.84 22.43 -5.96
C GLY A 203 -8.18 21.23 -5.05
N LYS A 204 -7.21 20.53 -4.51
CA LYS A 204 -7.38 19.44 -3.54
C LYS A 204 -7.00 19.92 -2.14
N ASP A 205 -7.58 19.27 -1.13
CA ASP A 205 -7.18 19.49 0.26
C ASP A 205 -5.75 18.99 0.51
N PRO A 206 -5.03 19.55 1.50
CA PRO A 206 -3.73 19.05 1.89
C PRO A 206 -3.80 17.58 2.31
N GLN A 207 -2.75 16.82 1.96
CA GLN A 207 -2.67 15.43 2.33
C GLN A 207 -2.36 15.26 3.83
N HIS A 208 -3.05 14.34 4.48
CA HIS A 208 -2.82 13.97 5.86
C HIS A 208 -2.01 12.68 5.96
N TYR A 209 -1.08 12.65 6.91
CA TYR A 209 -0.19 11.52 7.13
C TYR A 209 -0.31 10.97 8.54
N GLY A 210 -0.09 9.67 8.68
CA GLY A 210 0.12 9.01 9.95
C GLY A 210 1.42 8.22 9.94
N ILE A 211 1.92 7.88 11.13
CA ILE A 211 2.98 6.90 11.33
C ILE A 211 2.38 5.65 11.96
N GLY A 212 2.61 4.49 11.35
CA GLY A 212 2.23 3.19 11.87
C GLY A 212 3.46 2.43 12.33
N PHE A 213 3.54 2.11 13.62
CA PHE A 213 4.47 1.15 14.17
C PHE A 213 3.86 -0.24 14.08
N LYS A 214 4.68 -1.22 13.73
CA LYS A 214 4.24 -2.61 13.55
C LYS A 214 5.24 -3.56 14.18
N GLU A 215 4.74 -4.62 14.78
CA GLU A 215 5.55 -5.74 15.26
C GLU A 215 4.88 -7.07 14.91
N VAL A 216 5.71 -8.08 14.71
CA VAL A 216 5.28 -9.47 14.60
C VAL A 216 5.75 -10.21 15.85
N TRP A 217 4.82 -10.91 16.49
CA TRP A 217 5.06 -11.64 17.72
C TRP A 217 4.70 -13.11 17.56
N LYS A 218 5.48 -13.98 18.19
CA LYS A 218 5.14 -15.39 18.40
C LYS A 218 4.46 -15.52 19.75
N LEU A 219 3.18 -15.86 19.75
CA LEU A 219 2.40 -16.02 20.97
C LEU A 219 2.49 -17.44 21.52
N ASP A 220 2.29 -17.58 22.82
CA ASP A 220 2.04 -18.88 23.44
C ASP A 220 0.73 -19.49 22.89
N LYS A 221 0.69 -20.81 22.78
CA LYS A 221 -0.46 -21.54 22.17
C LYS A 221 -1.79 -21.30 22.88
N ASP A 222 -1.77 -21.12 24.20
CA ASP A 222 -2.95 -20.85 25.03
C ASP A 222 -3.46 -19.40 24.91
N LYS A 223 -2.65 -18.51 24.37
CA LYS A 223 -2.97 -17.09 24.12
C LYS A 223 -3.27 -16.76 22.66
N HIS A 224 -2.98 -17.70 21.77
CA HIS A 224 -3.23 -17.52 20.35
C HIS A 224 -4.60 -18.05 19.95
N GLU A 225 -5.38 -17.24 19.26
CA GLU A 225 -6.68 -17.58 18.70
C GLU A 225 -6.72 -17.21 17.22
N GLU A 226 -6.34 -18.15 16.35
CA GLU A 226 -6.25 -17.92 14.91
C GLU A 226 -7.53 -17.33 14.32
N GLY A 227 -7.38 -16.22 13.56
CA GLY A 227 -8.48 -15.47 12.97
C GLY A 227 -9.19 -14.50 13.94
N LEU A 228 -8.64 -14.28 15.13
CA LEU A 228 -9.09 -13.19 16.00
C LEU A 228 -8.49 -11.87 15.53
N VAL A 229 -9.36 -10.90 15.30
CA VAL A 229 -9.02 -9.51 14.97
C VAL A 229 -9.46 -8.62 16.12
N VAL A 230 -8.55 -7.80 16.64
CA VAL A 230 -8.84 -6.83 17.68
C VAL A 230 -8.39 -5.45 17.19
N HIS A 231 -9.30 -4.50 17.13
CA HIS A 231 -8.99 -3.08 16.96
C HIS A 231 -9.19 -2.35 18.29
N THR A 232 -8.35 -1.37 18.56
CA THR A 232 -8.56 -0.51 19.73
C THR A 232 -8.36 0.96 19.39
N ASN A 233 -9.09 1.82 20.12
CA ASN A 233 -8.98 3.28 20.09
C ASN A 233 -8.95 3.81 21.53
N GLY A 234 -8.61 5.09 21.73
CA GLY A 234 -8.55 5.77 23.01
C GLY A 234 -7.16 5.74 23.61
N TRP A 235 -7.04 5.35 24.89
CA TRP A 235 -5.75 5.31 25.58
C TRP A 235 -4.67 4.55 24.77
N PRO A 236 -3.39 5.00 24.76
CA PRO A 236 -2.77 6.01 25.62
C PRO A 236 -2.79 7.45 25.09
N THR A 237 -3.16 7.69 23.85
CA THR A 237 -3.17 9.05 23.29
C THR A 237 -4.34 9.89 23.83
N PRO A 238 -4.16 11.21 23.97
CA PRO A 238 -5.23 12.12 24.34
C PRO A 238 -6.29 12.24 23.24
N TRP A 239 -7.47 12.75 23.60
CA TRP A 239 -8.63 12.89 22.70
C TRP A 239 -8.36 13.75 21.45
N ASP A 240 -7.47 14.73 21.54
CA ASP A 240 -7.07 15.62 20.44
C ASP A 240 -6.04 14.98 19.50
N THR A 241 -5.65 13.75 19.75
CA THR A 241 -4.72 12.97 18.94
C THR A 241 -5.34 11.60 18.64
N PRO A 242 -6.32 11.53 17.72
CA PRO A 242 -7.04 10.31 17.41
C PRO A 242 -6.09 9.27 16.81
N SER A 243 -5.80 8.25 17.59
CA SER A 243 -4.95 7.12 17.21
C SER A 243 -5.76 5.83 17.15
N GLY A 244 -5.22 4.82 16.50
CA GLY A 244 -5.81 3.49 16.46
C GLY A 244 -4.76 2.40 16.52
N SER A 245 -5.15 1.24 17.01
CA SER A 245 -4.28 0.09 17.04
C SER A 245 -4.98 -1.16 16.59
N TYR A 246 -4.19 -2.16 16.31
CA TYR A 246 -4.69 -3.47 15.93
C TYR A 246 -3.84 -4.59 16.52
N PHE A 247 -4.49 -5.74 16.71
CA PHE A 247 -3.90 -6.99 17.13
C PHE A 247 -4.57 -8.11 16.35
N TYR A 248 -3.85 -8.71 15.40
CA TYR A 248 -4.36 -9.73 14.49
C TYR A 248 -3.67 -11.05 14.73
N HIS A 249 -4.43 -12.10 15.04
CA HIS A 249 -3.90 -13.44 15.20
C HIS A 249 -3.86 -14.16 13.84
N GLY A 250 -2.66 -14.31 13.31
CA GLY A 250 -2.37 -14.96 12.04
C GLY A 250 -2.17 -16.46 12.16
N GLU A 251 -1.53 -17.05 11.19
CA GLU A 251 -1.19 -18.47 11.19
C GLU A 251 0.01 -18.79 12.08
N ASN A 252 0.20 -20.07 12.37
CA ASN A 252 1.39 -20.59 13.07
C ASN A 252 1.71 -19.94 14.42
N GLY A 253 0.73 -19.42 15.15
CA GLY A 253 0.95 -18.74 16.42
C GLY A 253 1.52 -17.34 16.30
N GLU A 254 1.54 -16.75 15.10
CA GLU A 254 1.97 -15.37 14.88
C GLU A 254 0.85 -14.38 15.18
N ALA A 255 1.22 -13.24 15.73
CA ALA A 255 0.35 -12.10 15.88
C ALA A 255 0.98 -10.85 15.27
N TYR A 256 0.20 -10.14 14.53
CA TYR A 256 0.56 -8.86 13.91
C TYR A 256 -0.05 -7.74 14.71
N ILE A 257 0.77 -6.92 15.34
CA ILE A 257 0.32 -5.80 16.14
C ILE A 257 0.80 -4.48 15.59
N GLY A 258 0.04 -3.44 15.78
CA GLY A 258 0.46 -2.10 15.36
C GLY A 258 -0.34 -0.98 16.01
N TYR A 259 0.27 0.19 15.93
CA TYR A 259 -0.28 1.43 16.47
C TYR A 259 -0.07 2.56 15.47
N VAL A 260 -1.12 3.26 15.13
CA VAL A 260 -1.12 4.34 14.14
C VAL A 260 -1.45 5.65 14.82
N ILE A 261 -0.57 6.64 14.66
CA ILE A 261 -0.73 8.00 15.19
C ILE A 261 -0.71 8.97 14.00
N PRO A 262 -1.63 9.95 13.94
CA PRO A 262 -1.55 11.04 12.98
C PRO A 262 -0.29 11.87 13.20
N LEU A 263 0.34 12.37 12.12
CA LEU A 263 1.56 13.18 12.22
C LEU A 263 1.29 14.67 12.44
N ASP A 264 0.03 15.07 12.51
CA ASP A 264 -0.45 16.41 12.82
C ASP A 264 -0.83 16.61 14.30
N TYR A 265 -0.33 15.73 15.19
CA TYR A 265 -0.55 15.86 16.64
C TYR A 265 0.06 17.17 17.20
N LYS A 266 -0.65 17.79 18.15
CA LYS A 266 -0.32 19.14 18.65
C LYS A 266 0.75 19.15 19.74
N ASN A 267 0.88 18.05 20.52
CA ASN A 267 1.83 17.97 21.60
C ASN A 267 3.24 17.63 21.11
N PRO A 268 4.21 18.57 21.11
CA PRO A 268 5.56 18.32 20.60
C PRO A 268 6.37 17.32 21.46
N HIS A 269 5.91 17.03 22.67
CA HIS A 269 6.54 16.04 23.55
C HIS A 269 5.96 14.63 23.41
N LEU A 270 4.94 14.45 22.57
CA LEU A 270 4.39 13.13 22.30
C LEU A 270 5.37 12.34 21.43
N SER A 271 5.81 11.19 21.92
CA SER A 271 6.60 10.24 21.15
C SER A 271 5.68 9.12 20.64
N PRO A 272 5.41 9.05 19.32
CA PRO A 272 4.57 7.99 18.76
C PRO A 272 5.05 6.57 19.12
N PHE A 273 6.37 6.37 19.18
CA PHE A 273 6.94 5.08 19.57
C PHE A 273 6.62 4.74 21.05
N ASP A 274 6.76 5.71 21.96
CA ASP A 274 6.49 5.47 23.38
C ASP A 274 5.00 5.23 23.65
N GLU A 275 4.11 5.88 22.89
CA GLU A 275 2.68 5.60 22.98
C GLU A 275 2.36 4.16 22.53
N PHE A 276 3.05 3.65 21.49
CA PHE A 276 2.94 2.24 21.12
C PHE A 276 3.45 1.31 22.22
N GLN A 277 4.57 1.64 22.90
CA GLN A 277 5.08 0.86 24.02
C GLN A 277 4.09 0.86 25.20
N LYS A 278 3.52 2.02 25.55
CA LYS A 278 2.48 2.14 26.57
C LYS A 278 1.26 1.28 26.23
N TRP A 279 0.75 1.38 25.01
CA TRP A 279 -0.39 0.59 24.55
C TRP A 279 -0.21 -0.93 24.81
N LYS A 280 0.98 -1.47 24.60
CA LYS A 280 1.29 -2.88 24.87
C LYS A 280 1.16 -3.25 26.35
N THR A 281 1.29 -2.29 27.26
CA THR A 281 1.17 -2.52 28.72
C THR A 281 -0.27 -2.53 29.21
N HIS A 282 -1.24 -2.12 28.37
CA HIS A 282 -2.65 -2.11 28.74
C HIS A 282 -3.17 -3.52 29.09
N PRO A 283 -3.96 -3.73 30.17
CA PRO A 283 -4.40 -5.07 30.58
C PRO A 283 -5.10 -5.87 29.49
N SER A 284 -5.89 -5.22 28.63
CA SER A 284 -6.58 -5.86 27.52
C SER A 284 -5.64 -6.40 26.44
N ILE A 285 -4.42 -5.90 26.34
CA ILE A 285 -3.40 -6.25 25.33
C ILE A 285 -2.30 -7.09 25.94
N LYS A 286 -1.76 -6.66 27.09
CA LYS A 286 -0.66 -7.31 27.79
C LYS A 286 -0.88 -8.80 27.99
N LYS A 287 -2.10 -9.21 28.32
CA LYS A 287 -2.47 -10.62 28.52
C LYS A 287 -2.12 -11.54 27.33
N TYR A 288 -2.08 -11.02 26.11
CA TYR A 288 -1.68 -11.79 24.92
C TYR A 288 -0.16 -11.83 24.74
N LEU A 289 0.54 -10.77 25.18
CA LEU A 289 1.98 -10.58 24.95
C LEU A 289 2.88 -11.14 26.06
N GLU A 290 2.32 -11.48 27.24
CA GLU A 290 3.09 -12.09 28.32
C GLU A 290 3.64 -13.46 27.88
N GLY A 291 4.98 -13.63 27.97
CA GLY A 291 5.68 -14.83 27.50
C GLY A 291 5.92 -14.92 26.00
N ALA A 292 5.34 -14.00 25.22
CA ALA A 292 5.50 -13.99 23.78
C ALA A 292 6.86 -13.43 23.34
N GLU A 293 7.33 -13.85 22.17
CA GLU A 293 8.59 -13.40 21.56
C GLU A 293 8.31 -12.44 20.40
N ARG A 294 8.99 -11.28 20.38
CA ARG A 294 8.93 -10.37 19.24
C ARG A 294 9.89 -10.82 18.13
N ILE A 295 9.34 -11.22 16.98
CA ILE A 295 10.11 -11.72 15.84
C ILE A 295 10.67 -10.58 15.00
N SER A 296 9.83 -9.57 14.69
CA SER A 296 10.24 -8.46 13.83
C SER A 296 9.49 -7.17 14.17
N TYR A 297 10.00 -6.05 13.69
CA TYR A 297 9.41 -4.74 13.91
C TYR A 297 9.72 -3.78 12.76
N GLY A 298 8.94 -2.72 12.65
CA GLY A 298 9.16 -1.63 11.70
C GLY A 298 8.15 -0.51 11.87
N ALA A 299 8.40 0.57 11.15
CA ALA A 299 7.48 1.69 11.10
C ALA A 299 7.34 2.16 9.65
N ARG A 300 6.14 2.63 9.30
CA ARG A 300 5.88 3.18 7.98
C ARG A 300 4.88 4.33 8.06
N ALA A 301 5.15 5.37 7.27
CA ALA A 301 4.16 6.40 7.04
C ALA A 301 2.99 5.83 6.22
N LEU A 302 1.81 6.37 6.42
CA LEU A 302 0.62 6.08 5.65
C LEU A 302 -0.15 7.36 5.36
N ILE A 303 -0.90 7.36 4.28
CA ILE A 303 -1.76 8.45 3.86
C ILE A 303 -3.16 8.21 4.44
N LYS A 304 -3.82 9.29 4.88
CA LYS A 304 -5.18 9.22 5.42
C LYS A 304 -6.09 10.39 4.99
N GLY A 305 -5.66 11.16 3.97
CA GLY A 305 -6.40 12.34 3.51
C GLY A 305 -7.69 12.06 2.76
N GLY A 306 -7.89 10.81 2.31
CA GLY A 306 -9.11 10.42 1.61
C GLY A 306 -9.28 11.07 0.24
N LEU A 307 -10.53 11.05 -0.25
CA LEU A 307 -10.87 11.51 -1.61
C LEU A 307 -10.56 12.99 -1.85
N GLN A 308 -10.75 13.83 -0.83
CA GLN A 308 -10.56 15.28 -0.91
C GLN A 308 -9.09 15.64 -1.21
N SER A 309 -8.16 14.81 -0.76
CA SER A 309 -6.72 14.99 -0.94
C SER A 309 -6.13 14.16 -2.10
N LEU A 310 -6.96 13.39 -2.81
CA LEU A 310 -6.50 12.56 -3.92
C LEU A 310 -6.08 13.45 -5.11
N PRO A 311 -4.80 13.43 -5.54
CA PRO A 311 -4.35 14.21 -6.69
C PRO A 311 -4.98 13.69 -7.99
N LYS A 312 -4.80 14.39 -9.09
CA LYS A 312 -4.94 13.77 -10.42
C LYS A 312 -3.93 12.64 -10.52
N MET A 313 -4.39 11.48 -10.98
CA MET A 313 -3.57 10.29 -11.01
C MET A 313 -2.89 10.05 -12.36
N GLU A 314 -3.26 10.83 -13.38
CA GLU A 314 -2.65 10.81 -14.70
C GLU A 314 -1.74 12.03 -14.90
N PHE A 315 -0.57 11.79 -15.50
CA PHE A 315 0.38 12.83 -15.87
C PHE A 315 1.00 12.52 -17.27
N PRO A 316 1.61 13.49 -17.95
CA PRO A 316 2.23 13.24 -19.24
C PRO A 316 3.25 12.11 -19.21
N GLY A 317 2.91 10.98 -19.83
CA GLY A 317 3.74 9.78 -19.92
C GLY A 317 3.55 8.74 -18.83
N GLY A 318 2.55 8.91 -17.92
CA GLY A 318 2.36 7.88 -16.90
C GLY A 318 1.23 8.11 -15.90
N LEU A 319 1.21 7.24 -14.89
CA LEU A 319 0.15 7.16 -13.89
C LEU A 319 0.71 7.04 -12.46
N LEU A 320 0.01 7.64 -11.49
CA LEU A 320 0.17 7.41 -10.05
C LEU A 320 -0.84 6.34 -9.61
N ILE A 321 -0.40 5.33 -8.85
CA ILE A 321 -1.28 4.26 -8.36
C ILE A 321 -1.07 3.97 -6.87
N GLY A 322 -2.05 3.36 -6.25
CA GLY A 322 -1.99 2.95 -4.85
C GLY A 322 -1.74 4.11 -3.89
N ASP A 323 -0.96 3.85 -2.86
CA ASP A 323 -0.65 4.85 -1.83
C ASP A 323 0.35 5.93 -2.30
N ASN A 324 0.88 5.84 -3.51
CA ASN A 324 1.61 6.94 -4.12
C ASN A 324 0.65 8.11 -4.46
N ALA A 325 -0.58 7.80 -4.83
CA ALA A 325 -1.67 8.77 -4.98
C ALA A 325 -2.45 9.00 -3.66
N GLY A 326 -2.47 8.02 -2.75
CA GLY A 326 -3.21 8.10 -1.50
C GLY A 326 -4.56 7.39 -1.50
N THR A 327 -4.63 6.19 -2.07
CA THR A 327 -5.88 5.43 -2.25
C THR A 327 -6.36 4.68 -1.00
N LEU A 328 -5.73 4.87 0.17
CA LEU A 328 -6.14 4.22 1.42
C LEU A 328 -7.61 4.53 1.74
N ASN A 329 -8.42 3.49 1.96
CA ASN A 329 -9.74 3.65 2.57
C ASN A 329 -9.58 3.73 4.10
N PHE A 330 -9.52 4.95 4.61
CA PHE A 330 -9.30 5.20 6.04
C PHE A 330 -10.46 4.67 6.90
N SER A 331 -11.70 4.79 6.47
CA SER A 331 -12.88 4.33 7.18
C SER A 331 -12.87 2.82 7.45
N LYS A 332 -12.35 2.05 6.49
CA LYS A 332 -12.19 0.59 6.63
C LYS A 332 -10.86 0.20 7.27
N ILE A 333 -9.94 1.14 7.47
CA ILE A 333 -8.54 0.87 7.87
C ILE A 333 -7.86 -0.12 6.91
N LYS A 334 -8.18 -0.03 5.63
CA LYS A 334 -7.71 -0.97 4.58
C LYS A 334 -7.25 -0.21 3.33
N GLY A 335 -6.03 -0.49 2.90
CA GLY A 335 -5.44 0.13 1.72
C GLY A 335 -5.01 -0.86 0.63
N SER A 336 -4.83 -2.14 0.97
CA SER A 336 -4.28 -3.11 0.00
C SER A 336 -5.24 -3.40 -1.14
N HIS A 337 -6.55 -3.56 -0.86
CA HIS A 337 -7.56 -3.79 -1.89
C HIS A 337 -7.76 -2.58 -2.80
N THR A 338 -7.71 -1.36 -2.26
CA THR A 338 -7.78 -0.12 -3.04
C THR A 338 -6.53 0.08 -3.90
N ALA A 339 -5.36 -0.20 -3.34
CA ALA A 339 -4.10 -0.17 -4.07
C ALA A 339 -4.11 -1.16 -5.25
N MET A 340 -4.51 -2.42 -5.02
CA MET A 340 -4.65 -3.42 -6.08
C MET A 340 -5.65 -2.99 -7.16
N LYS A 341 -6.82 -2.48 -6.75
CA LYS A 341 -7.84 -2.05 -7.72
C LYS A 341 -7.37 -0.88 -8.58
N SER A 342 -6.71 0.13 -7.99
CA SER A 342 -6.14 1.24 -8.77
C SER A 342 -5.09 0.74 -9.76
N GLY A 343 -4.24 -0.21 -9.35
CA GLY A 343 -3.26 -0.84 -10.23
C GLY A 343 -3.91 -1.63 -11.37
N SER A 344 -4.91 -2.47 -11.07
CA SER A 344 -5.64 -3.23 -12.09
C SER A 344 -6.28 -2.32 -13.15
N ILE A 345 -6.94 -1.22 -12.73
CA ILE A 345 -7.52 -0.25 -13.65
C ILE A 345 -6.42 0.46 -14.47
N ALA A 346 -5.26 0.73 -13.87
CA ALA A 346 -4.13 1.34 -14.57
C ALA A 346 -3.56 0.39 -15.66
N GLY A 347 -3.39 -0.88 -15.35
CA GLY A 347 -2.95 -1.89 -16.32
C GLY A 347 -3.89 -1.98 -17.51
N GLU A 348 -5.21 -1.99 -17.26
CA GLU A 348 -6.22 -1.97 -18.32
C GLU A 348 -6.19 -0.68 -19.15
N HIS A 349 -6.10 0.48 -18.50
CA HIS A 349 -6.05 1.78 -19.18
C HIS A 349 -4.84 1.92 -20.10
N ILE A 350 -3.65 1.50 -19.63
CA ILE A 350 -2.42 1.54 -20.40
C ILE A 350 -2.51 0.58 -21.59
N PHE A 351 -3.03 -0.63 -21.38
CA PHE A 351 -3.21 -1.60 -22.46
C PHE A 351 -4.10 -1.02 -23.57
N GLU A 352 -5.25 -0.45 -23.23
CA GLU A 352 -6.15 0.20 -24.18
C GLU A 352 -5.47 1.34 -24.93
N SER A 353 -4.67 2.17 -24.23
CA SER A 353 -3.92 3.28 -24.83
C SER A 353 -2.90 2.80 -25.87
N LEU A 354 -2.24 1.67 -25.61
CA LEU A 354 -1.25 1.10 -26.54
C LEU A 354 -1.92 0.34 -27.71
N HIS A 355 -3.01 -0.38 -27.43
CA HIS A 355 -3.65 -1.27 -28.38
C HIS A 355 -4.49 -0.54 -29.43
N ASN A 356 -5.18 0.54 -29.01
CA ASN A 356 -6.12 1.23 -29.90
C ASN A 356 -5.48 2.35 -30.73
N GLU A 357 -4.19 2.68 -30.54
CA GLU A 357 -3.47 3.82 -31.17
C GLU A 357 -4.24 5.17 -31.14
N ILE A 358 -5.42 5.17 -30.56
CA ILE A 358 -6.32 6.32 -30.42
C ILE A 358 -6.20 6.76 -28.98
N SER A 359 -5.92 8.05 -28.77
CA SER A 359 -6.15 8.71 -27.47
C SER A 359 -7.52 8.23 -26.96
N THR A 360 -7.52 7.46 -25.88
CA THR A 360 -8.79 7.11 -25.23
C THR A 360 -9.46 8.45 -24.85
N ASP A 361 -10.66 8.72 -25.34
CA ASP A 361 -11.40 9.96 -25.03
C ASP A 361 -11.64 10.11 -23.52
N ILE A 362 -11.30 9.08 -22.73
CA ILE A 362 -11.51 8.95 -21.29
C ILE A 362 -10.17 8.92 -20.59
N THR A 363 -9.92 9.90 -19.72
CA THR A 363 -8.72 9.93 -18.86
C THR A 363 -8.75 8.82 -17.82
N PHE A 364 -7.58 8.48 -17.26
CA PHE A 364 -7.49 7.49 -16.18
C PHE A 364 -8.35 7.89 -14.97
N ASP A 365 -8.35 9.17 -14.59
CA ASP A 365 -9.19 9.69 -13.50
C ASP A 365 -10.69 9.50 -13.79
N GLN A 366 -11.13 9.70 -15.02
CA GLN A 366 -12.51 9.44 -15.43
C GLN A 366 -12.83 7.93 -15.41
N LYS A 367 -11.90 7.08 -15.84
CA LYS A 367 -12.06 5.62 -15.81
C LYS A 367 -12.21 5.11 -14.37
N LEU A 368 -11.45 5.64 -13.42
CA LEU A 368 -11.61 5.34 -12.00
C LEU A 368 -13.01 5.70 -11.47
N MET A 369 -13.59 6.80 -11.92
CA MET A 369 -14.95 7.19 -11.56
C MET A 369 -15.99 6.25 -12.16
N ILE A 370 -15.90 5.98 -13.47
CA ILE A 370 -16.85 5.14 -14.22
C ILE A 370 -16.88 3.72 -13.66
N LEU A 371 -15.73 3.14 -13.37
CA LEU A 371 -15.60 1.79 -12.78
C LEU A 371 -15.96 1.73 -11.30
N GLY A 372 -16.49 2.82 -10.74
CA GLY A 372 -16.97 2.88 -9.37
C GLY A 372 -15.85 2.76 -8.31
N PHE A 373 -14.59 2.97 -8.70
CA PHE A 373 -13.46 2.92 -7.79
C PHE A 373 -13.65 3.86 -6.60
N ILE A 374 -14.01 5.11 -6.88
CA ILE A 374 -14.25 6.12 -5.84
C ILE A 374 -15.43 5.71 -4.95
N LYS A 375 -16.54 5.30 -5.53
CA LYS A 375 -17.77 4.93 -4.80
C LYS A 375 -17.59 3.65 -3.97
N ASN A 376 -17.01 2.61 -4.54
CA ASN A 376 -16.99 1.27 -3.93
C ASN A 376 -15.76 1.02 -3.06
N TYR A 377 -14.62 1.67 -3.36
CA TYR A 377 -13.33 1.41 -2.74
C TYR A 377 -12.87 2.52 -1.80
N ILE A 378 -13.16 3.79 -2.10
CA ILE A 378 -12.72 4.95 -1.31
C ILE A 378 -13.88 5.61 -0.54
N ASN A 379 -15.12 5.18 -0.74
CA ASN A 379 -16.33 5.86 -0.23
C ASN A 379 -16.26 6.27 1.25
N LEU A 380 -16.36 7.59 1.47
CA LEU A 380 -16.21 8.26 2.76
C LEU A 380 -17.52 8.85 3.30
N GLU A 381 -18.62 8.75 2.55
CA GLU A 381 -19.86 9.48 2.87
C GLU A 381 -20.47 9.17 4.25
N THR A 382 -19.99 8.16 4.97
CA THR A 382 -20.61 7.72 6.24
C THR A 382 -19.84 8.11 7.50
N LEU A 383 -18.60 8.58 7.43
CA LEU A 383 -17.77 8.83 8.62
C LEU A 383 -17.28 10.27 8.78
N ASP A 384 -17.29 11.09 7.74
CA ASP A 384 -16.96 12.53 7.86
C ASP A 384 -17.91 13.26 8.81
N HIS A 385 -19.16 12.80 8.95
CA HIS A 385 -20.08 13.33 9.95
C HIS A 385 -19.80 12.91 11.40
N PHE A 386 -19.11 11.79 11.63
CA PHE A 386 -18.87 11.31 12.99
C PHE A 386 -17.55 11.82 13.61
N PHE A 387 -16.52 12.06 12.82
CA PHE A 387 -15.19 12.44 13.32
C PHE A 387 -14.83 13.91 13.13
N ILE A 388 -15.39 14.61 12.15
CA ILE A 388 -15.12 16.03 11.91
C ILE A 388 -16.01 16.94 12.77
N ASN A 389 -17.23 16.55 13.07
CA ASN A 389 -18.15 17.33 13.91
C ASN A 389 -17.91 17.17 15.43
N SER A 390 -16.96 16.35 15.87
CA SER A 390 -16.59 16.24 17.28
C SER A 390 -15.39 17.12 17.70
N VAL A 391 -14.89 17.97 16.79
CA VAL A 391 -13.71 18.84 17.01
C VAL A 391 -14.06 20.34 16.79
N HIS A 392 -15.32 20.73 16.99
CA HIS A 392 -15.69 22.15 17.14
C HIS A 392 -16.23 22.43 18.52
#